data_51fa774a76300d63563c47b1f61521c4
#
_entry.id   51fa774a76300d63563c47b1f61521c4
#
_cell.length_a   1.000
_cell.length_b   1.000
_cell.length_c   1.000
_cell.angle_alpha   90.00
_cell.angle_beta   90.00
_cell.angle_gamma   90.00
#
_symmetry.space_group_name_H-M   'P 1'
#
loop_
_entity.id
_entity.type
_entity.pdbx_description
1 polymer ?
#
loop_
_entity_poly.entity_id
_entity_poly.type
_entity_poly.pdbx_seq_one_letter_code
_entity_poly.pdbx_strand_id
1 'polypeptide(L)'
;MWRDMLEQVSELGNVLPRFTAPRCLLERQAVGGSDACHTTCPHEAVILGQLGSSVDIDPDRCTGCGLCVQVCPSGALEYDLEPALQSVHDQRASGGASLACAPSGAGGPTVPCLGRVTPALVSAAGAWDVPLTLIHGDCPNCPVGAPDVPARVEQLGRAHV
;
A
#
# COMPACT_ATOMS: atom_id res chain seq x y z
N MET A 1 -28.82 10.25 -3.73
CA MET A 1 -29.00 9.47 -2.48
C MET A 1 -28.59 8.02 -2.63
N TRP A 2 -29.13 7.21 -3.56
CA TRP A 2 -28.63 5.82 -3.79
C TRP A 2 -27.26 5.74 -4.46
N ARG A 3 -26.92 6.69 -5.35
CA ARG A 3 -25.58 6.77 -5.99
C ARG A 3 -24.50 7.11 -4.98
N ASP A 4 -24.77 8.05 -4.08
CA ASP A 4 -23.81 8.46 -3.06
C ASP A 4 -23.54 7.33 -2.04
N MET A 5 -24.56 6.53 -1.73
CA MET A 5 -24.37 5.33 -0.90
C MET A 5 -23.58 4.23 -1.62
N LEU A 6 -23.76 4.06 -2.93
CA LEU A 6 -23.01 3.09 -3.72
C LEU A 6 -21.56 3.52 -3.93
N GLU A 7 -21.30 4.81 -4.07
CA GLU A 7 -19.93 5.36 -4.11
C GLU A 7 -19.24 5.21 -2.75
N GLN A 8 -19.89 5.52 -1.63
CA GLN A 8 -19.35 5.29 -0.29
C GLN A 8 -19.11 3.80 0.00
N VAL A 9 -19.97 2.91 -0.47
CA VAL A 9 -19.77 1.46 -0.35
C VAL A 9 -18.63 0.96 -1.26
N SER A 10 -18.42 1.59 -2.43
CA SER A 10 -17.27 1.26 -3.30
C SER A 10 -15.95 1.79 -2.75
N GLU A 11 -15.94 2.90 -2.03
CA GLU A 11 -14.75 3.38 -1.29
C GLU A 11 -14.42 2.49 -0.10
N LEU A 12 -15.41 1.90 0.57
CA LEU A 12 -15.22 0.85 1.58
C LEU A 12 -14.75 -0.49 0.98
N GLY A 13 -14.93 -0.68 -0.33
CA GLY A 13 -14.66 -1.94 -1.03
C GLY A 13 -13.19 -2.28 -1.29
N ASN A 14 -12.23 -1.43 -0.93
CA ASN A 14 -10.82 -1.63 -1.25
C ASN A 14 -9.90 -1.79 -0.02
N VAL A 15 -10.41 -2.36 1.05
CA VAL A 15 -9.60 -2.68 2.24
C VAL A 15 -8.60 -3.78 1.92
N LEU A 16 -9.04 -4.83 1.20
CA LEU A 16 -8.19 -5.96 0.86
C LEU A 16 -7.38 -5.68 -0.41
N PRO A 17 -6.09 -6.03 -0.43
CA PRO A 17 -5.31 -6.02 -1.66
C PRO A 17 -5.81 -7.12 -2.60
N ARG A 18 -5.73 -6.87 -3.90
CA ARG A 18 -5.98 -7.88 -4.92
C ARG A 18 -4.80 -8.86 -4.96
N PHE A 19 -5.09 -10.15 -4.91
CA PHE A 19 -4.10 -11.21 -5.00
C PHE A 19 -4.15 -11.90 -6.37
N THR A 20 -2.99 -12.04 -6.99
CA THR A 20 -2.81 -12.71 -8.28
C THR A 20 -1.90 -13.92 -8.12
N ALA A 21 -2.48 -15.09 -7.86
CA ALA A 21 -1.78 -16.34 -7.57
C ALA A 21 -0.67 -16.70 -8.59
N PRO A 22 -0.85 -16.58 -9.92
CA PRO A 22 0.20 -16.87 -10.89
C PRO A 22 1.47 -16.02 -10.76
N ARG A 23 1.41 -14.88 -10.07
CA ARG A 23 2.56 -14.02 -9.80
C ARG A 23 3.23 -14.35 -8.48
N CYS A 24 2.56 -15.08 -7.59
CA CYS A 24 3.07 -15.39 -6.26
C CYS A 24 4.23 -16.38 -6.32
N LEU A 25 5.36 -16.01 -5.75
CA LEU A 25 6.54 -16.88 -5.72
C LEU A 25 6.34 -18.10 -4.83
N LEU A 26 5.55 -17.97 -3.75
CA LEU A 26 5.21 -19.12 -2.88
C LEU A 26 4.33 -20.14 -3.60
N GLU A 27 3.31 -19.69 -4.34
CA GLU A 27 2.41 -20.60 -5.04
C GLU A 27 3.08 -21.27 -6.26
N ARG A 28 4.05 -20.60 -6.86
CA ARG A 28 4.80 -21.15 -8.01
C ARG A 28 5.94 -22.06 -7.62
N GLN A 29 6.56 -21.79 -6.48
CA GLN A 29 7.75 -22.49 -6.02
C GLN A 29 7.61 -22.72 -4.52
N ALA A 30 7.02 -23.83 -4.11
CA ALA A 30 6.79 -24.16 -2.71
C ALA A 30 8.07 -24.13 -1.84
N VAL A 31 9.24 -24.22 -2.45
CA VAL A 31 10.56 -24.12 -1.79
C VAL A 31 11.30 -22.90 -2.35
N GLY A 32 11.67 -21.96 -1.47
CA GLY A 32 12.43 -20.77 -1.82
C GLY A 32 11.60 -19.59 -2.29
N GLY A 33 10.28 -19.63 -2.12
CA GLY A 33 9.41 -18.48 -2.32
C GLY A 33 9.59 -17.39 -1.25
N SER A 34 8.96 -16.22 -1.46
CA SER A 34 9.00 -15.10 -0.52
C SER A 34 7.76 -15.10 0.37
N ASP A 35 7.95 -15.16 1.68
CA ASP A 35 6.92 -15.00 2.72
C ASP A 35 6.88 -13.57 3.30
N ALA A 36 7.55 -12.62 2.66
CA ALA A 36 7.69 -11.24 3.13
C ALA A 36 6.34 -10.57 3.44
N CYS A 37 5.29 -10.88 2.67
CA CYS A 37 3.94 -10.37 2.90
C CYS A 37 3.36 -10.84 4.24
N HIS A 38 3.62 -12.08 4.64
CA HIS A 38 3.19 -12.66 5.92
C HIS A 38 3.97 -12.04 7.08
N THR A 39 5.31 -12.03 6.99
CA THR A 39 6.18 -11.56 8.07
C THR A 39 6.06 -10.05 8.32
N THR A 40 5.70 -9.27 7.32
CA THR A 40 5.55 -7.81 7.43
C THR A 40 4.18 -7.37 7.93
N CYS A 41 3.17 -8.25 7.93
CA CYS A 41 1.81 -7.87 8.27
C CYS A 41 1.67 -7.61 9.79
N PRO A 42 1.41 -6.35 10.23
CA PRO A 42 1.32 -6.04 11.66
C PRO A 42 0.05 -6.59 12.31
N HIS A 43 -0.92 -7.03 11.51
CA HIS A 43 -2.21 -7.53 11.96
C HIS A 43 -2.37 -9.04 11.77
N GLU A 44 -1.29 -9.72 11.35
CA GLU A 44 -1.33 -11.18 11.08
C GLU A 44 -2.48 -11.59 10.13
N ALA A 45 -2.86 -10.69 9.23
CA ALA A 45 -3.95 -10.89 8.28
C ALA A 45 -3.55 -11.73 7.06
N VAL A 46 -2.25 -11.80 6.75
CA VAL A 46 -1.75 -12.64 5.65
C VAL A 46 -1.46 -14.04 6.18
N ILE A 47 -2.22 -15.01 5.71
CA ILE A 47 -2.17 -16.40 6.15
C ILE A 47 -1.47 -17.24 5.07
N LEU A 48 -0.49 -18.03 5.48
CA LEU A 48 0.15 -19.00 4.61
C LEU A 48 -0.51 -20.38 4.80
N GLY A 49 -0.84 -21.02 3.70
CA GLY A 49 -1.33 -22.40 3.71
C GLY A 49 -0.29 -23.40 4.17
N GLN A 50 -0.69 -24.66 4.26
CA GLN A 50 0.20 -25.74 4.68
C GLN A 50 1.46 -25.78 3.80
N LEU A 51 2.63 -25.80 4.44
CA LEU A 51 3.94 -25.77 3.77
C LEU A 51 4.20 -24.51 2.92
N GLY A 52 3.49 -23.41 3.16
CA GLY A 52 3.63 -22.19 2.38
C GLY A 52 3.13 -22.31 0.95
N SER A 53 2.18 -23.22 0.68
CA SER A 53 1.71 -23.51 -0.67
C SER A 53 0.64 -22.54 -1.21
N SER A 54 0.09 -21.70 -0.33
CA SER A 54 -0.93 -20.69 -0.70
C SER A 54 -0.83 -19.45 0.17
N VAL A 55 -1.37 -18.36 -0.34
CA VAL A 55 -1.48 -17.10 0.39
C VAL A 55 -2.96 -16.70 0.45
N ASP A 56 -3.44 -16.44 1.64
CA ASP A 56 -4.80 -16.00 1.91
C ASP A 56 -4.79 -14.72 2.74
N ILE A 57 -5.86 -13.93 2.68
CA ILE A 57 -5.96 -12.69 3.45
C ILE A 57 -7.23 -12.73 4.27
N ASP A 58 -7.06 -12.67 5.59
CA ASP A 58 -8.16 -12.58 6.55
C ASP A 58 -8.81 -11.19 6.47
N PRO A 59 -10.06 -11.09 6.00
CA PRO A 59 -10.74 -9.81 5.86
C PRO A 59 -11.06 -9.14 7.18
N ASP A 60 -11.19 -9.90 8.27
CA ASP A 60 -11.53 -9.37 9.60
C ASP A 60 -10.31 -8.75 10.29
N ARG A 61 -9.11 -9.18 9.92
CA ARG A 61 -7.84 -8.66 10.45
C ARG A 61 -7.20 -7.61 9.56
N CYS A 62 -7.48 -7.62 8.27
CA CYS A 62 -6.84 -6.72 7.32
C CYS A 62 -7.35 -5.29 7.48
N THR A 63 -6.44 -4.37 7.82
CA THR A 63 -6.74 -2.93 7.93
C THR A 63 -6.53 -2.17 6.62
N GLY A 64 -6.06 -2.82 5.57
CA GLY A 64 -5.76 -2.17 4.30
C GLY A 64 -4.51 -1.26 4.33
N CYS A 65 -3.59 -1.49 5.25
CA CYS A 65 -2.38 -0.66 5.39
C CYS A 65 -1.43 -0.70 4.18
N GLY A 66 -1.41 -1.81 3.41
CA GLY A 66 -0.62 -1.94 2.18
C GLY A 66 0.82 -2.41 2.36
N LEU A 67 1.30 -2.66 3.57
CA LEU A 67 2.67 -3.10 3.79
C LEU A 67 3.02 -4.41 3.08
N CYS A 68 2.08 -5.34 3.01
CA CYS A 68 2.26 -6.59 2.25
C CYS A 68 2.43 -6.36 0.74
N VAL A 69 1.76 -5.34 0.19
CA VAL A 69 1.92 -4.93 -1.21
C VAL A 69 3.28 -4.27 -1.43
N GLN A 70 3.70 -3.40 -0.51
CA GLN A 70 4.98 -2.68 -0.60
C GLN A 70 6.18 -3.63 -0.65
N VAL A 71 6.14 -4.74 0.07
CA VAL A 71 7.25 -5.70 0.16
C VAL A 71 7.13 -6.88 -0.82
N CYS A 72 6.01 -7.02 -1.54
CA CYS A 72 5.82 -8.12 -2.47
C CYS A 72 6.74 -7.99 -3.69
N PRO A 73 7.76 -8.85 -3.86
CA PRO A 73 8.77 -8.68 -4.90
C PRO A 73 8.23 -8.99 -6.30
N SER A 74 7.15 -9.75 -6.40
CA SER A 74 6.57 -10.18 -7.67
C SER A 74 5.32 -9.42 -8.09
N GLY A 75 4.84 -8.47 -7.25
CA GLY A 75 3.60 -7.76 -7.49
C GLY A 75 2.36 -8.66 -7.50
N ALA A 76 2.41 -9.78 -6.77
CA ALA A 76 1.26 -10.68 -6.63
C ALA A 76 0.15 -10.06 -5.77
N LEU A 77 0.52 -9.19 -4.83
CA LEU A 77 -0.40 -8.38 -4.04
C LEU A 77 -0.36 -6.95 -4.56
N GLU A 78 -1.52 -6.37 -4.84
CA GLU A 78 -1.60 -5.02 -5.40
C GLU A 78 -2.88 -4.30 -4.95
N TYR A 79 -2.79 -2.98 -4.87
CA TYR A 79 -3.92 -2.06 -4.87
C TYR A 79 -3.97 -1.30 -6.18
N ASP A 80 -5.12 -0.73 -6.49
CA ASP A 80 -5.22 0.22 -7.59
C ASP A 80 -4.40 1.47 -7.26
N LEU A 81 -3.39 1.73 -8.07
CA LEU A 81 -2.52 2.90 -7.93
C LEU A 81 -3.02 4.11 -8.71
N GLU A 82 -4.00 3.93 -9.61
CA GLU A 82 -4.45 4.99 -10.50
C GLU A 82 -4.91 6.24 -9.74
N PRO A 83 -5.71 6.16 -8.66
CA PRO A 83 -6.13 7.36 -7.92
C PRO A 83 -4.95 8.13 -7.31
N ALA A 84 -3.97 7.42 -6.75
CA ALA A 84 -2.79 8.05 -6.15
C ALA A 84 -1.88 8.66 -7.21
N LEU A 85 -1.66 7.98 -8.33
CA LEU A 85 -0.88 8.46 -9.47
C LEU A 85 -1.53 9.70 -10.08
N GLN A 86 -2.84 9.67 -10.31
CA GLN A 86 -3.58 10.81 -10.84
C GLN A 86 -3.48 12.02 -9.90
N SER A 87 -3.63 11.80 -8.60
CA SER A 87 -3.51 12.85 -7.60
C SER A 87 -2.11 13.50 -7.60
N VAL A 88 -1.04 12.71 -7.68
CA VAL A 88 0.33 13.23 -7.77
C VAL A 88 0.54 13.99 -9.08
N HIS A 89 0.05 13.43 -10.19
CA HIS A 89 0.16 14.06 -11.51
C HIS A 89 -0.56 15.42 -11.57
N ASP A 90 -1.76 15.53 -11.00
CA ASP A 90 -2.56 16.77 -11.03
C ASP A 90 -1.91 17.89 -10.22
N GLN A 91 -1.15 17.55 -9.18
CA GLN A 91 -0.44 18.53 -8.36
C GLN A 91 0.87 19.04 -8.99
N ARG A 92 1.34 18.45 -10.07
CA ARG A 92 2.64 18.81 -10.70
C ARG A 92 2.76 20.29 -11.06
N ALA A 93 1.64 20.91 -11.47
CA ALA A 93 1.61 22.33 -11.84
C ALA A 93 1.88 23.26 -10.65
N SER A 94 1.77 22.76 -9.42
CA SER A 94 2.03 23.51 -8.18
C SER A 94 3.50 23.43 -7.73
N GLY A 95 4.36 22.78 -8.51
CA GLY A 95 5.79 22.63 -8.21
C GLY A 95 6.13 21.54 -7.20
N GLY A 96 5.16 20.69 -6.86
CA GLY A 96 5.31 19.53 -5.98
C GLY A 96 3.98 18.89 -5.67
N ALA A 97 4.01 17.66 -5.21
CA ALA A 97 2.83 16.92 -4.79
C ALA A 97 2.92 16.52 -3.32
N SER A 98 1.77 16.42 -2.66
CA SER A 98 1.66 15.87 -1.31
C SER A 98 0.67 14.72 -1.28
N LEU A 99 0.97 13.73 -0.46
CA LEU A 99 0.10 12.59 -0.19
C LEU A 99 0.15 12.30 1.30
N ALA A 100 -1.00 12.27 1.95
CA ALA A 100 -1.08 12.06 3.39
C ALA A 100 -1.71 10.70 3.73
N CYS A 101 -1.39 10.12 4.88
CA CYS A 101 -2.22 9.05 5.41
C CYS A 101 -3.49 9.63 6.05
N ALA A 102 -4.62 8.94 5.93
CA ALA A 102 -5.89 9.38 6.49
C ALA A 102 -5.81 9.66 8.02
N PRO A 103 -5.13 8.83 8.84
CA PRO A 103 -4.98 9.11 10.26
C PRO A 103 -4.17 10.36 10.61
N SER A 104 -3.44 10.96 9.66
CA SER A 104 -2.70 12.21 9.93
C SER A 104 -3.60 13.42 10.15
N GLY A 105 -4.84 13.39 9.65
CA GLY A 105 -5.74 14.52 9.65
C GLY A 105 -5.31 15.68 8.75
N ALA A 106 -4.26 15.51 7.95
CA ALA A 106 -3.83 16.52 6.99
C ALA A 106 -4.85 16.65 5.83
N GLY A 107 -5.04 17.89 5.38
CA GLY A 107 -5.88 18.14 4.20
C GLY A 107 -5.20 17.69 2.90
N GLY A 108 -6.01 17.56 1.84
CA GLY A 108 -5.54 17.19 0.51
C GLY A 108 -5.69 15.69 0.22
N PRO A 109 -4.98 15.19 -0.81
CA PRO A 109 -5.07 13.79 -1.20
C PRO A 109 -4.56 12.86 -0.12
N THR A 110 -5.33 11.80 0.16
CA THR A 110 -5.04 10.85 1.21
C THR A 110 -5.05 9.41 0.73
N VAL A 111 -4.28 8.57 1.42
CA VAL A 111 -4.32 7.11 1.36
C VAL A 111 -4.62 6.56 2.76
N PRO A 112 -5.17 5.37 2.91
CA PRO A 112 -5.43 4.78 4.22
C PRO A 112 -4.18 4.71 5.11
N CYS A 113 -3.04 4.36 4.54
CA CYS A 113 -1.74 4.35 5.19
C CYS A 113 -0.63 4.58 4.15
N LEU A 114 0.47 5.23 4.53
CA LEU A 114 1.63 5.36 3.65
C LEU A 114 2.31 4.02 3.30
N GLY A 115 1.96 2.94 3.97
CA GLY A 115 2.31 1.58 3.54
C GLY A 115 1.80 1.22 2.14
N ARG A 116 0.82 1.97 1.61
CA ARG A 116 0.36 1.85 0.20
C ARG A 116 1.26 2.58 -0.80
N VAL A 117 2.20 3.38 -0.35
CA VAL A 117 3.20 4.00 -1.24
C VAL A 117 4.16 2.90 -1.70
N THR A 118 4.17 2.67 -2.99
CA THR A 118 4.99 1.64 -3.63
C THR A 118 6.18 2.25 -4.38
N PRO A 119 7.22 1.45 -4.70
CA PRO A 119 8.29 1.90 -5.58
C PRO A 119 7.78 2.47 -6.92
N ALA A 120 6.69 1.92 -7.45
CA ALA A 120 6.10 2.39 -8.71
C ALA A 120 5.58 3.83 -8.59
N LEU A 121 4.91 4.19 -7.48
CA LEU A 121 4.44 5.56 -7.25
C LEU A 121 5.60 6.55 -7.11
N VAL A 122 6.63 6.17 -6.35
CA VAL A 122 7.84 7.00 -6.18
C VAL A 122 8.57 7.20 -7.51
N SER A 123 8.71 6.12 -8.28
CA SER A 123 9.36 6.19 -9.60
C SER A 123 8.57 7.05 -10.59
N ALA A 124 7.24 7.00 -10.57
CA ALA A 124 6.41 7.83 -11.42
C ALA A 124 6.54 9.32 -11.07
N ALA A 125 6.52 9.67 -9.79
CA ALA A 125 6.77 11.04 -9.33
C ALA A 125 8.15 11.55 -9.79
N GLY A 126 9.19 10.72 -9.66
CA GLY A 126 10.53 11.02 -10.15
C GLY A 126 10.58 11.19 -11.67
N ALA A 127 9.90 10.35 -12.42
CA ALA A 127 9.84 10.44 -13.90
C ALA A 127 9.12 11.71 -14.39
N TRP A 128 8.20 12.24 -13.60
CA TRP A 128 7.51 13.50 -13.87
C TRP A 128 8.24 14.73 -13.30
N ASP A 129 9.39 14.53 -12.65
CA ASP A 129 10.13 15.58 -11.95
C ASP A 129 9.28 16.32 -10.89
N VAL A 130 8.46 15.56 -10.16
CA VAL A 130 7.55 16.08 -9.13
C VAL A 130 8.09 15.73 -7.75
N PRO A 131 8.57 16.71 -6.96
CA PRO A 131 8.90 16.47 -5.57
C PRO A 131 7.67 15.96 -4.80
N LEU A 132 7.79 14.77 -4.19
CA LEU A 132 6.70 14.13 -3.46
C LEU A 132 6.91 14.25 -1.95
N THR A 133 6.00 14.94 -1.29
CA THR A 133 5.96 15.06 0.16
C THR A 133 4.96 14.07 0.73
N LEU A 134 5.40 13.21 1.64
CA LEU A 134 4.56 12.21 2.30
C LEU A 134 4.32 12.63 3.76
N ILE A 135 3.05 12.69 4.14
CA ILE A 135 2.62 13.18 5.46
C ILE A 135 2.02 12.02 6.25
N HIS A 136 2.67 11.65 7.33
CA HIS A 136 2.18 10.61 8.24
C HIS A 136 1.64 11.18 9.56
N GLY A 137 0.82 10.41 10.26
CA GLY A 137 0.34 10.70 11.61
C GLY A 137 1.19 10.05 12.68
N ASP A 138 0.59 9.78 13.83
CA ASP A 138 1.21 9.08 14.95
C ASP A 138 1.26 7.56 14.69
N CYS A 139 2.22 7.12 13.90
CA CYS A 139 2.37 5.72 13.50
C CYS A 139 2.54 4.74 14.68
N PRO A 140 3.26 5.07 15.77
CA PRO A 140 3.35 4.21 16.94
C PRO A 140 2.01 3.83 17.58
N ASN A 141 1.03 4.72 17.53
CA ASN A 141 -0.31 4.52 18.09
C ASN A 141 -1.39 4.30 17.01
N CYS A 142 -1.00 4.11 15.76
CA CYS A 142 -1.93 3.99 14.65
C CYS A 142 -2.51 2.56 14.56
N PRO A 143 -3.85 2.39 14.55
CA PRO A 143 -4.46 1.07 14.44
C PRO A 143 -4.43 0.51 13.03
N VAL A 144 -4.04 1.30 12.02
CA VAL A 144 -4.07 0.90 10.60
C VAL A 144 -2.74 0.33 10.13
N GLY A 145 -1.64 1.01 10.41
CA GLY A 145 -0.31 0.66 9.92
C GLY A 145 0.60 0.07 11.00
N ALA A 146 1.90 0.29 10.84
CA ALA A 146 2.93 -0.12 11.76
C ALA A 146 3.82 1.07 12.16
N PRO A 147 4.49 1.02 13.33
CA PRO A 147 5.35 2.12 13.81
C PRO A 147 6.48 2.48 12.84
N ASP A 148 6.96 1.53 12.08
CA ASP A 148 8.11 1.67 11.17
C ASP A 148 7.73 2.14 9.75
N VAL A 149 6.47 2.44 9.48
CA VAL A 149 6.00 2.92 8.17
C VAL A 149 6.81 4.13 7.66
N PRO A 150 7.09 5.18 8.46
CA PRO A 150 7.89 6.31 7.97
C PRO A 150 9.30 5.90 7.51
N ALA A 151 9.97 5.04 8.28
CA ALA A 151 11.31 4.57 7.92
C ALA A 151 11.31 3.71 6.64
N ARG A 152 10.28 2.89 6.43
CA ARG A 152 10.12 2.10 5.20
C ARG A 152 9.94 2.98 3.98
N VAL A 153 9.12 4.02 4.10
CA VAL A 153 8.87 4.95 2.99
C VAL A 153 10.12 5.75 2.63
N GLU A 154 10.91 6.18 3.63
CA GLU A 154 12.21 6.82 3.37
C GLU A 154 13.16 5.92 2.60
N GLN A 155 13.17 4.62 2.88
CA GLN A 155 14.01 3.66 2.15
C GLN A 155 13.61 3.54 0.68
N LEU A 156 12.32 3.62 0.35
CA LEU A 156 11.86 3.63 -1.04
C LEU A 156 12.43 4.84 -1.82
N GLY A 157 12.45 6.02 -1.21
CA GLY A 157 13.02 7.21 -1.81
C GLY A 157 14.52 7.10 -2.06
N ARG A 158 15.27 6.44 -1.17
CA ARG A 158 16.73 6.25 -1.30
C ARG A 158 17.12 5.22 -2.35
N ALA A 159 16.27 4.26 -2.62
CA ALA A 159 16.55 3.22 -3.61
C ALA A 159 16.45 3.69 -5.06
N HIS A 160 15.96 4.91 -5.29
CA HIS A 160 15.70 5.48 -6.62
C HIS A 160 16.46 6.79 -6.91
N VAL A 161 17.48 7.08 -6.12
CA VAL A 161 18.41 8.22 -6.34
C VAL A 161 19.63 7.77 -7.15
#